data_7bae2cb0661a352556c39d87159ba498
#
_entry.id   7bae2cb0661a352556c39d87159ba498
#
_cell.length_a   1.000
_cell.length_b   1.000
_cell.length_c   1.000
_cell.angle_alpha   90.00
_cell.angle_beta   90.00
_cell.angle_gamma   90.00
#
_symmetry.space_group_name_H-M   'P 1'
#
loop_
_entity.id
_entity.type
_entity.pdbx_description
1 polymer ?
#
loop_
_entity_poly.entity_id
_entity_poly.type
_entity_poly.pdbx_seq_one_letter_code
_entity_poly.pdbx_strand_id
1 'polypeptide(L)'
;MTQKVLSSDACVLCGGPQRARYHLGSHRLLYCPRCKLGQLSPLPTDAELQALYASEEYFAGDGAGYADYAADDPQHARSFRARLEWLLRSGPVDDLLEIGCGPGLFLVEARRLGVPHVVGVDPNPWAVAQARARGVDAHVGSIDAIDAGPRFDAIVMLDVLEHVVAPLPFLAAVRARLRPGGRLLVMTPNIRSLLARVSGRRWVSLKPPEHVRYYSPRSVRRVLRAAGFDVLTMRAARQYVTVAFVLTRLERLVPRPGHVLRRVAAALRLSDRVVFVTNGSIDVLSRPSMSIP
;
A
#
# COMPACT_ATOMS: atom_id res chain seq x y z
N MET A 1 3.36 28.40 15.38
CA MET A 1 3.69 27.27 16.27
C MET A 1 4.91 26.56 15.69
N THR A 2 6.05 26.67 16.35
CA THR A 2 7.35 26.18 15.91
C THR A 2 7.32 24.64 15.84
N GLN A 3 7.38 24.08 14.65
CA GLN A 3 7.55 22.64 14.45
C GLN A 3 8.89 22.25 15.10
N LYS A 4 8.80 21.55 16.21
CA LYS A 4 9.97 20.97 16.89
C LYS A 4 10.59 19.98 15.90
N VAL A 5 11.70 20.34 15.29
CA VAL A 5 12.50 19.42 14.46
C VAL A 5 12.91 18.28 15.38
N LEU A 6 12.14 17.18 15.32
CA LEU A 6 12.51 15.95 16.00
C LEU A 6 13.87 15.52 15.45
N SER A 7 14.81 15.21 16.31
CA SER A 7 16.09 14.64 15.91
C SER A 7 15.80 13.48 14.93
N SER A 8 16.55 13.37 13.84
CA SER A 8 16.35 12.40 12.75
C SER A 8 16.22 10.93 13.22
N ASP A 9 16.57 10.67 14.47
CA ASP A 9 16.61 9.34 15.09
C ASP A 9 15.44 9.04 16.05
N ALA A 10 14.47 9.97 16.19
CA ALA A 10 13.30 9.75 17.04
C ALA A 10 12.15 9.08 16.22
N CYS A 11 11.47 8.14 16.84
CA CYS A 11 10.32 7.47 16.24
C CYS A 11 9.13 8.44 16.07
N VAL A 12 8.64 8.59 14.85
CA VAL A 12 7.52 9.48 14.50
C VAL A 12 6.22 9.17 15.31
N LEU A 13 6.05 7.94 15.81
CA LEU A 13 4.83 7.53 16.53
C LEU A 13 4.95 7.65 18.05
N CYS A 14 6.14 7.65 18.64
CA CYS A 14 6.28 7.62 20.09
C CYS A 14 7.40 8.50 20.63
N GLY A 15 8.14 9.20 19.77
CA GLY A 15 9.30 10.01 20.16
C GLY A 15 10.48 9.21 20.74
N GLY A 16 10.34 7.88 20.87
CA GLY A 16 11.37 7.05 21.49
C GLY A 16 12.56 6.76 20.55
N PRO A 17 13.67 6.26 21.12
CA PRO A 17 14.87 5.97 20.35
C PRO A 17 14.66 4.85 19.34
N GLN A 18 15.33 4.97 18.20
CA GLN A 18 15.39 3.97 17.15
C GLN A 18 16.80 3.38 17.05
N ARG A 19 16.91 2.20 16.45
CA ARG A 19 18.18 1.53 16.20
C ARG A 19 18.34 1.28 14.71
N ALA A 20 19.52 1.50 14.15
CA ALA A 20 19.82 1.13 12.77
C ALA A 20 19.66 -0.39 12.60
N ARG A 21 18.82 -0.78 11.64
CA ARG A 21 18.57 -2.18 11.30
C ARG A 21 19.32 -2.59 10.03
N TYR A 22 19.29 -1.73 9.02
CA TYR A 22 19.97 -1.95 7.74
C TYR A 22 20.59 -0.65 7.23
N HIS A 23 21.72 -0.76 6.53
CA HIS A 23 22.31 0.27 5.69
C HIS A 23 21.89 -0.02 4.24
N LEU A 24 21.34 0.97 3.54
CA LEU A 24 20.68 0.86 2.23
C LEU A 24 21.18 1.98 1.30
N GLY A 25 22.43 1.87 0.85
CA GLY A 25 23.08 2.94 0.10
C GLY A 25 23.24 4.21 0.94
N SER A 26 22.72 5.34 0.46
CA SER A 26 22.72 6.63 1.17
C SER A 26 21.77 6.68 2.37
N HIS A 27 20.87 5.70 2.51
CA HIS A 27 19.86 5.65 3.57
C HIS A 27 20.18 4.58 4.62
N ARG A 28 19.56 4.74 5.78
CA ARG A 28 19.49 3.73 6.84
C ARG A 28 18.03 3.41 7.15
N LEU A 29 17.74 2.15 7.38
CA LEU A 29 16.48 1.77 8.00
C LEU A 29 16.65 1.80 9.51
N LEU A 30 16.03 2.77 10.16
CA LEU A 30 15.91 2.87 11.61
C LEU A 30 14.69 2.08 12.08
N TYR A 31 14.80 1.37 13.18
CA TYR A 31 13.72 0.55 13.73
C TYR A 31 13.44 0.91 15.20
N CYS A 32 12.18 1.23 15.48
CA CYS A 32 11.70 1.49 16.83
C CYS A 32 11.32 0.17 17.52
N PRO A 33 12.02 -0.25 18.59
CA PRO A 33 11.71 -1.49 19.30
C PRO A 33 10.37 -1.42 20.06
N ARG A 34 9.91 -0.21 20.43
CA ARG A 34 8.65 0.01 21.14
C ARG A 34 7.45 -0.07 20.20
N CYS A 35 7.47 0.65 19.06
CA CYS A 35 6.36 0.71 18.10
C CYS A 35 6.40 -0.42 17.08
N LYS A 36 7.57 -1.04 16.85
CA LYS A 36 7.80 -2.00 15.76
C LYS A 36 7.60 -1.35 14.38
N LEU A 37 7.92 -0.05 14.27
CA LEU A 37 7.94 0.74 13.04
C LEU A 37 9.37 0.85 12.54
N GLY A 38 9.56 0.62 11.24
CA GLY A 38 10.76 1.04 10.52
C GLY A 38 10.59 2.43 9.92
N GLN A 39 11.67 3.18 9.84
CA GLN A 39 11.71 4.53 9.27
C GLN A 39 12.98 4.71 8.47
N LEU A 40 12.85 5.26 7.27
CA LEU A 40 14.02 5.62 6.44
C LEU A 40 14.71 6.87 7.03
N SER A 41 16.03 6.91 6.98
CA SER A 41 16.83 8.06 7.44
C SER A 41 18.13 8.19 6.58
N PRO A 42 18.42 9.36 5.99
CA PRO A 42 17.53 10.52 5.94
C PRO A 42 16.23 10.21 5.20
N LEU A 43 15.20 11.00 5.43
CA LEU A 43 14.00 10.96 4.61
C LEU A 43 14.32 11.62 3.27
N PRO A 44 13.75 11.14 2.15
CA PRO A 44 13.81 11.84 0.89
C PRO A 44 13.12 13.20 1.00
N THR A 45 13.57 14.15 0.21
CA THR A 45 12.93 15.46 0.06
C THR A 45 11.63 15.33 -0.74
N ASP A 46 10.75 16.31 -0.61
CA ASP A 46 9.51 16.34 -1.40
C ASP A 46 9.82 16.40 -2.91
N ALA A 47 10.90 17.10 -3.33
CA ALA A 47 11.33 17.16 -4.72
C ALA A 47 11.79 15.79 -5.25
N GLU A 48 12.52 15.00 -4.45
CA GLU A 48 12.93 13.64 -4.81
C GLU A 48 11.73 12.71 -4.95
N LEU A 49 10.75 12.81 -4.05
CA LEU A 49 9.52 12.02 -4.14
C LEU A 49 8.65 12.44 -5.34
N GLN A 50 8.51 13.74 -5.60
CA GLN A 50 7.80 14.24 -6.77
C GLN A 50 8.44 13.77 -8.08
N ALA A 51 9.76 13.88 -8.20
CA ALA A 51 10.48 13.39 -9.37
C ALA A 51 10.29 11.87 -9.59
N LEU A 52 10.29 11.10 -8.49
CA LEU A 52 10.07 9.66 -8.54
C LEU A 52 8.67 9.31 -9.05
N TYR A 53 7.62 9.95 -8.50
CA TYR A 53 6.24 9.64 -8.87
C TYR A 53 5.79 10.25 -10.20
N ALA A 54 6.43 11.33 -10.69
CA ALA A 54 6.12 11.92 -11.98
C ALA A 54 6.66 11.10 -13.18
N SER A 55 7.57 10.16 -12.93
CA SER A 55 8.17 9.33 -13.98
C SER A 55 7.17 8.33 -14.55
N GLU A 56 7.06 8.27 -15.89
CA GLU A 56 6.30 7.20 -16.57
C GLU A 56 6.88 5.81 -16.28
N GLU A 57 8.20 5.73 -16.08
CA GLU A 57 8.91 4.50 -15.75
C GLU A 57 8.47 3.90 -14.41
N TYR A 58 7.86 4.70 -13.51
CA TYR A 58 7.35 4.22 -12.23
C TYR A 58 6.30 3.12 -12.40
N PHE A 59 5.44 3.21 -13.42
CA PHE A 59 4.42 2.21 -13.76
C PHE A 59 4.76 1.34 -14.96
N ALA A 60 5.71 1.74 -15.82
CA ALA A 60 6.03 1.07 -17.08
C ALA A 60 7.42 0.42 -17.10
N GLY A 61 8.27 0.66 -16.08
CA GLY A 61 9.67 0.21 -16.06
C GLY A 61 9.88 -1.18 -15.46
N ASP A 62 10.84 -1.92 -15.99
CA ASP A 62 11.25 -3.26 -15.52
C ASP A 62 11.88 -3.28 -14.12
N GLY A 63 12.11 -2.13 -13.50
CA GLY A 63 12.99 -2.01 -12.32
C GLY A 63 12.30 -1.80 -10.98
N ALA A 64 11.24 -1.00 -10.89
CA ALA A 64 10.77 -0.46 -9.61
C ALA A 64 9.49 -1.10 -9.03
N GLY A 65 8.82 -1.99 -9.73
CA GLY A 65 7.86 -2.82 -9.02
C GLY A 65 6.38 -2.67 -9.32
N TYR A 66 5.97 -1.88 -10.31
CA TYR A 66 4.58 -1.80 -10.74
C TYR A 66 4.36 -2.07 -12.23
N ALA A 67 5.37 -2.55 -12.96
CA ALA A 67 5.26 -2.92 -14.38
C ALA A 67 4.10 -3.89 -14.68
N ASP A 68 3.75 -4.74 -13.70
CA ASP A 68 2.65 -5.69 -13.82
C ASP A 68 1.25 -5.03 -13.56
N TYR A 69 1.20 -3.78 -13.07
CA TYR A 69 -0.06 -3.10 -12.75
C TYR A 69 -0.76 -2.50 -13.98
N ALA A 70 -0.02 -2.24 -15.05
CA ALA A 70 -0.58 -1.66 -16.28
C ALA A 70 -1.30 -2.71 -17.14
N ALA A 71 -0.97 -3.97 -16.97
CA ALA A 71 -1.64 -5.06 -17.67
C ALA A 71 -2.98 -5.37 -17.01
N ASP A 72 -4.04 -5.57 -17.80
CA ASP A 72 -5.31 -6.16 -17.35
C ASP A 72 -5.09 -7.61 -16.90
N ASP A 73 -4.34 -7.79 -15.79
CA ASP A 73 -4.07 -9.11 -15.26
C ASP A 73 -5.28 -9.61 -14.48
N PRO A 74 -5.94 -10.71 -14.90
CA PRO A 74 -7.07 -11.30 -14.20
C PRO A 74 -6.78 -11.64 -12.72
N GLN A 75 -5.50 -11.85 -12.37
CA GLN A 75 -5.08 -12.18 -11.00
C GLN A 75 -5.12 -10.94 -10.10
N HIS A 76 -4.74 -9.78 -10.63
CA HIS A 76 -4.90 -8.51 -9.91
C HIS A 76 -6.38 -8.20 -9.68
N ALA A 77 -7.21 -8.31 -10.72
CA ALA A 77 -8.66 -8.13 -10.60
C ALA A 77 -9.26 -9.04 -9.53
N ARG A 78 -8.86 -10.32 -9.48
CA ARG A 78 -9.30 -11.28 -8.47
C ARG A 78 -8.85 -10.88 -7.05
N SER A 79 -7.63 -10.36 -6.92
CA SER A 79 -7.09 -9.87 -5.65
C SER A 79 -7.83 -8.63 -5.13
N PHE A 80 -8.18 -7.71 -6.03
CA PHE A 80 -8.97 -6.53 -5.73
C PHE A 80 -10.39 -6.88 -5.35
N ARG A 81 -11.04 -7.77 -6.11
CA ARG A 81 -12.39 -8.27 -5.82
C ARG A 81 -12.48 -8.87 -4.43
N ALA A 82 -11.52 -9.71 -4.02
CA ALA A 82 -11.51 -10.31 -2.68
C ALA A 82 -11.38 -9.28 -1.55
N ARG A 83 -10.73 -8.13 -1.79
CA ARG A 83 -10.66 -7.01 -0.85
C ARG A 83 -11.95 -6.19 -0.84
N LEU A 84 -12.49 -5.90 -2.03
CA LEU A 84 -13.77 -5.20 -2.17
C LEU A 84 -14.90 -5.96 -1.51
N GLU A 85 -15.04 -7.25 -1.76
CA GLU A 85 -16.04 -8.10 -1.10
C GLU A 85 -15.88 -8.09 0.42
N TRP A 86 -14.64 -8.03 0.92
CA TRP A 86 -14.41 -7.90 2.36
C TRP A 86 -14.83 -6.52 2.90
N LEU A 87 -14.57 -5.45 2.17
CA LEU A 87 -15.04 -4.10 2.50
C LEU A 87 -16.56 -4.03 2.48
N LEU A 88 -17.21 -4.51 1.41
CA LEU A 88 -18.65 -4.46 1.20
C LEU A 88 -19.43 -5.28 2.23
N ARG A 89 -18.85 -6.39 2.74
CA ARG A 89 -19.44 -7.14 3.86
C ARG A 89 -19.53 -6.34 5.17
N SER A 90 -18.79 -5.27 5.31
CA SER A 90 -18.82 -4.40 6.51
C SER A 90 -19.93 -3.36 6.47
N GLY A 91 -20.69 -3.27 5.38
CA GLY A 91 -21.84 -2.39 5.16
C GLY A 91 -21.87 -1.80 3.75
N PRO A 92 -22.95 -1.11 3.36
CA PRO A 92 -23.08 -0.53 2.02
C PRO A 92 -22.01 0.51 1.74
N VAL A 93 -21.66 0.66 0.47
CA VAL A 93 -20.70 1.64 -0.05
C VAL A 93 -21.27 2.18 -1.36
N ASP A 94 -21.74 3.42 -1.34
CA ASP A 94 -22.21 4.11 -2.53
C ASP A 94 -21.11 5.02 -3.09
N ASP A 95 -20.38 5.71 -2.22
CA ASP A 95 -19.29 6.61 -2.58
C ASP A 95 -17.94 6.08 -2.08
N LEU A 96 -17.06 5.72 -3.00
CA LEU A 96 -15.74 5.15 -2.72
C LEU A 96 -14.64 6.03 -3.32
N LEU A 97 -13.65 6.38 -2.48
CA LEU A 97 -12.40 7.02 -2.90
C LEU A 97 -11.24 6.04 -2.79
N GLU A 98 -10.42 5.93 -3.84
CA GLU A 98 -9.11 5.30 -3.77
C GLU A 98 -8.00 6.35 -3.82
N ILE A 99 -7.14 6.37 -2.82
CA ILE A 99 -5.93 7.19 -2.78
C ILE A 99 -4.78 6.31 -3.26
N GLY A 100 -4.00 6.80 -4.24
CA GLY A 100 -3.01 6.00 -4.96
C GLY A 100 -3.69 5.03 -5.92
N CYS A 101 -4.64 5.53 -6.73
CA CYS A 101 -5.47 4.67 -7.57
C CYS A 101 -4.72 4.05 -8.77
N GLY A 102 -3.51 4.53 -9.06
CA GLY A 102 -2.76 4.07 -10.22
C GLY A 102 -3.59 4.11 -11.50
N PRO A 103 -3.53 3.09 -12.37
CA PRO A 103 -4.36 3.01 -13.59
C PRO A 103 -5.86 2.74 -13.35
N GLY A 104 -6.35 2.76 -12.10
CA GLY A 104 -7.78 2.67 -11.78
C GLY A 104 -8.36 1.26 -11.76
N LEU A 105 -7.56 0.21 -11.78
CA LEU A 105 -8.04 -1.18 -11.88
C LEU A 105 -8.91 -1.61 -10.69
N PHE A 106 -8.57 -1.18 -9.48
CA PHE A 106 -9.37 -1.46 -8.30
C PHE A 106 -10.75 -0.78 -8.38
N LEU A 107 -10.81 0.47 -8.87
CA LEU A 107 -12.05 1.23 -9.02
C LEU A 107 -12.94 0.65 -10.14
N VAL A 108 -12.35 0.13 -11.22
CA VAL A 108 -13.08 -0.62 -12.24
C VAL A 108 -13.75 -1.86 -11.63
N GLU A 109 -13.03 -2.62 -10.78
CA GLU A 109 -13.61 -3.77 -10.10
C GLU A 109 -14.68 -3.35 -9.08
N ALA A 110 -14.52 -2.20 -8.39
CA ALA A 110 -15.54 -1.67 -7.48
C ALA A 110 -16.87 -1.39 -8.24
N ARG A 111 -16.81 -0.74 -9.39
CA ARG A 111 -17.99 -0.53 -10.26
C ARG A 111 -18.61 -1.84 -10.72
N ARG A 112 -17.81 -2.83 -11.11
CA ARG A 112 -18.30 -4.17 -11.49
C ARG A 112 -19.02 -4.88 -10.35
N LEU A 113 -18.67 -4.58 -9.10
CA LEU A 113 -19.35 -5.09 -7.91
C LEU A 113 -20.53 -4.22 -7.45
N GLY A 114 -20.91 -3.23 -8.23
CA GLY A 114 -22.09 -2.41 -7.99
C GLY A 114 -21.87 -1.17 -7.13
N VAL A 115 -20.62 -0.72 -6.91
CA VAL A 115 -20.37 0.57 -6.25
C VAL A 115 -20.70 1.70 -7.25
N PRO A 116 -21.70 2.57 -6.98
CA PRO A 116 -22.19 3.52 -7.96
C PRO A 116 -21.18 4.62 -8.29
N HIS A 117 -20.56 5.19 -7.26
CA HIS A 117 -19.66 6.35 -7.39
C HIS A 117 -18.27 5.97 -6.93
N VAL A 118 -17.31 5.99 -7.86
CA VAL A 118 -15.90 5.71 -7.58
C VAL A 118 -15.05 6.88 -8.05
N VAL A 119 -14.17 7.35 -7.18
CA VAL A 119 -13.23 8.44 -7.44
C VAL A 119 -11.82 7.97 -7.13
N GLY A 120 -10.85 8.37 -7.92
CA GLY A 120 -9.44 8.08 -7.71
C GLY A 120 -8.57 9.32 -7.59
N VAL A 121 -7.53 9.27 -6.78
CA VAL A 121 -6.44 10.25 -6.81
C VAL A 121 -5.11 9.53 -6.89
N ASP A 122 -4.19 10.04 -7.72
CA ASP A 122 -2.83 9.51 -7.84
C ASP A 122 -1.87 10.65 -8.20
N PRO A 123 -0.67 10.72 -7.63
CA PRO A 123 0.30 11.77 -7.98
C PRO A 123 0.87 11.63 -9.40
N ASN A 124 0.73 10.47 -10.05
CA ASN A 124 1.26 10.21 -11.37
C ASN A 124 0.25 10.59 -12.47
N PRO A 125 0.54 11.61 -13.32
CA PRO A 125 -0.39 12.05 -14.38
C PRO A 125 -0.67 10.98 -15.43
N TRP A 126 0.32 10.14 -15.76
CA TRP A 126 0.16 9.05 -16.72
C TRP A 126 -0.84 8.00 -16.18
N ALA A 127 -0.68 7.60 -14.91
CA ALA A 127 -1.60 6.65 -14.27
C ALA A 127 -3.03 7.17 -14.22
N VAL A 128 -3.21 8.45 -13.88
CA VAL A 128 -4.53 9.11 -13.91
C VAL A 128 -5.12 9.13 -15.32
N ALA A 129 -4.33 9.40 -16.36
CA ALA A 129 -4.80 9.34 -17.74
C ALA A 129 -5.28 7.92 -18.10
N GLN A 130 -4.57 6.87 -17.67
CA GLN A 130 -5.00 5.47 -17.85
C GLN A 130 -6.29 5.16 -17.09
N ALA A 131 -6.44 5.65 -15.86
CA ALA A 131 -7.67 5.48 -15.07
C ALA A 131 -8.87 6.14 -15.76
N ARG A 132 -8.70 7.36 -16.26
CA ARG A 132 -9.72 8.09 -17.03
C ARG A 132 -10.10 7.37 -18.32
N ALA A 133 -9.13 6.80 -19.04
CA ALA A 133 -9.37 5.99 -20.24
C ALA A 133 -10.23 4.74 -19.95
N ARG A 134 -10.20 4.25 -18.70
CA ARG A 134 -11.08 3.16 -18.19
C ARG A 134 -12.43 3.67 -17.66
N GLY A 135 -12.72 4.96 -17.85
CA GLY A 135 -13.97 5.58 -17.40
C GLY A 135 -14.04 5.88 -15.90
N VAL A 136 -12.90 5.86 -15.19
CA VAL A 136 -12.83 6.22 -13.76
C VAL A 136 -12.72 7.74 -13.64
N ASP A 137 -13.48 8.33 -12.70
CA ASP A 137 -13.27 9.72 -12.29
C ASP A 137 -11.98 9.78 -11.44
N ALA A 138 -10.90 10.31 -12.04
CA ALA A 138 -9.59 10.32 -11.42
C ALA A 138 -8.91 11.69 -11.54
N HIS A 139 -8.19 12.09 -10.47
CA HIS A 139 -7.54 13.39 -10.34
C HIS A 139 -6.05 13.24 -10.03
N VAL A 140 -5.24 14.11 -10.62
CA VAL A 140 -3.79 14.15 -10.32
C VAL A 140 -3.58 14.82 -8.96
N GLY A 141 -2.87 14.16 -8.06
CA GLY A 141 -2.53 14.68 -6.75
C GLY A 141 -2.74 13.68 -5.60
N SER A 142 -2.91 14.20 -4.40
CA SER A 142 -3.18 13.44 -3.19
C SER A 142 -4.61 13.72 -2.70
N ILE A 143 -4.91 13.36 -1.44
CA ILE A 143 -6.21 13.61 -0.80
C ILE A 143 -6.64 15.09 -0.90
N ASP A 144 -5.68 16.01 -0.96
CA ASP A 144 -5.95 17.46 -1.08
C ASP A 144 -6.43 17.89 -2.48
N ALA A 145 -6.31 17.01 -3.48
CA ALA A 145 -6.88 17.23 -4.82
C ALA A 145 -8.42 17.02 -4.84
N ILE A 146 -8.98 16.47 -3.78
CA ILE A 146 -10.42 16.28 -3.61
C ILE A 146 -10.98 17.42 -2.77
N ASP A 147 -12.00 18.10 -3.28
CA ASP A 147 -12.68 19.16 -2.57
C ASP A 147 -13.14 18.74 -1.17
N ALA A 148 -13.19 19.70 -0.25
CA ALA A 148 -13.58 19.45 1.13
C ALA A 148 -15.05 18.97 1.29
N GLY A 149 -15.89 19.16 0.27
CA GLY A 149 -17.31 18.84 0.28
C GLY A 149 -17.64 17.35 0.16
N PRO A 150 -17.09 16.60 -0.82
CA PRO A 150 -17.43 15.19 -0.98
C PRO A 150 -17.07 14.38 0.27
N ARG A 151 -18.02 13.53 0.70
CA ARG A 151 -17.83 12.62 1.81
C ARG A 151 -18.06 11.20 1.34
N PHE A 152 -17.16 10.30 1.67
CA PHE A 152 -17.13 8.94 1.18
C PHE A 152 -17.61 7.95 2.25
N ASP A 153 -18.31 6.90 1.83
CA ASP A 153 -18.65 5.76 2.67
C ASP A 153 -17.44 4.86 2.91
N ALA A 154 -16.53 4.83 1.92
CA ALA A 154 -15.27 4.13 2.05
C ALA A 154 -14.12 4.90 1.40
N ILE A 155 -12.95 4.88 2.06
CA ILE A 155 -11.68 5.29 1.48
C ILE A 155 -10.74 4.10 1.49
N VAL A 156 -10.02 3.90 0.40
CA VAL A 156 -9.12 2.76 0.20
C VAL A 156 -7.71 3.29 -0.11
N MET A 157 -6.71 2.65 0.48
CA MET A 157 -5.29 2.91 0.24
C MET A 157 -4.56 1.57 0.14
N LEU A 158 -4.12 1.21 -1.06
CA LEU A 158 -3.36 -0.01 -1.32
C LEU A 158 -1.92 0.36 -1.66
N ASP A 159 -0.96 -0.06 -0.82
CA ASP A 159 0.47 0.28 -0.94
C ASP A 159 0.71 1.81 -1.04
N VAL A 160 0.07 2.59 -0.13
CA VAL A 160 0.20 4.05 -0.07
C VAL A 160 0.79 4.51 1.26
N LEU A 161 0.36 3.94 2.37
CA LEU A 161 0.69 4.44 3.71
C LEU A 161 2.20 4.41 4.01
N GLU A 162 2.94 3.46 3.43
CA GLU A 162 4.41 3.35 3.52
C GLU A 162 5.17 4.47 2.83
N HIS A 163 4.54 5.15 1.87
CA HIS A 163 5.11 6.27 1.13
C HIS A 163 4.90 7.61 1.84
N VAL A 164 4.01 7.65 2.84
CA VAL A 164 3.61 8.91 3.49
C VAL A 164 4.65 9.35 4.52
N VAL A 165 5.28 10.49 4.28
CA VAL A 165 6.30 11.08 5.16
C VAL A 165 5.68 11.51 6.49
N ALA A 166 4.51 12.16 6.47
CA ALA A 166 3.80 12.67 7.64
C ALA A 166 2.44 11.95 7.80
N PRO A 167 2.42 10.71 8.37
CA PRO A 167 1.22 9.88 8.35
C PRO A 167 0.06 10.40 9.22
N LEU A 168 0.33 11.13 10.31
CA LEU A 168 -0.74 11.61 11.19
C LEU A 168 -1.58 12.74 10.54
N PRO A 169 -1.00 13.83 10.02
CA PRO A 169 -1.80 14.86 9.32
C PRO A 169 -2.47 14.30 8.06
N PHE A 170 -1.80 13.41 7.31
CA PHE A 170 -2.39 12.77 6.15
C PHE A 170 -3.64 11.94 6.52
N LEU A 171 -3.55 11.08 7.54
CA LEU A 171 -4.68 10.28 8.01
C LEU A 171 -5.80 11.15 8.63
N ALA A 172 -5.46 12.30 9.23
CA ALA A 172 -6.47 13.25 9.69
C ALA A 172 -7.26 13.84 8.51
N ALA A 173 -6.59 14.18 7.41
CA ALA A 173 -7.25 14.64 6.17
C ALA A 173 -8.12 13.54 5.56
N VAL A 174 -7.65 12.29 5.55
CA VAL A 174 -8.45 11.11 5.13
C VAL A 174 -9.70 10.96 6.00
N ARG A 175 -9.55 11.06 7.32
CA ARG A 175 -10.67 10.96 8.27
C ARG A 175 -11.73 12.04 8.02
N ALA A 176 -11.30 13.26 7.74
CA ALA A 176 -12.21 14.39 7.50
C ALA A 176 -13.10 14.20 6.25
N ARG A 177 -12.73 13.30 5.33
CA ARG A 177 -13.51 13.02 4.11
C ARG A 177 -14.40 11.78 4.22
N LEU A 178 -14.32 11.04 5.33
CA LEU A 178 -15.24 9.94 5.60
C LEU A 178 -16.54 10.44 6.21
N ARG A 179 -17.65 9.88 5.77
CA ARG A 179 -18.96 10.05 6.40
C ARG A 179 -18.97 9.47 7.81
N PRO A 180 -19.88 9.89 8.69
CA PRO A 180 -20.15 9.17 9.92
C PRO A 180 -20.43 7.70 9.63
N GLY A 181 -19.72 6.78 10.30
CA GLY A 181 -19.80 5.34 10.01
C GLY A 181 -19.01 4.86 8.79
N GLY A 182 -18.37 5.75 8.06
CA GLY A 182 -17.52 5.43 6.92
C GLY A 182 -16.32 4.55 7.32
N ARG A 183 -15.66 3.94 6.35
CA ARG A 183 -14.60 2.94 6.56
C ARG A 183 -13.34 3.29 5.79
N LEU A 184 -12.21 2.99 6.40
CA LEU A 184 -10.90 3.09 5.79
C LEU A 184 -10.32 1.68 5.66
N LEU A 185 -10.04 1.28 4.42
CA LEU A 185 -9.29 0.06 4.09
C LEU A 185 -7.86 0.45 3.74
N VAL A 186 -6.90 -0.11 4.45
CA VAL A 186 -5.46 0.09 4.20
C VAL A 186 -4.82 -1.25 3.92
N MET A 187 -4.02 -1.34 2.85
CA MET A 187 -3.04 -2.40 2.65
C MET A 187 -1.65 -1.79 2.69
N THR A 188 -0.72 -2.42 3.42
CA THR A 188 0.69 -1.99 3.50
C THR A 188 1.61 -3.17 3.80
N PRO A 189 2.87 -3.17 3.34
CA PRO A 189 3.83 -4.20 3.64
C PRO A 189 4.12 -4.33 5.14
N ASN A 190 4.28 -5.57 5.61
CA ASN A 190 4.55 -5.89 7.01
C ASN A 190 6.02 -6.26 7.22
N ILE A 191 6.81 -5.35 7.79
CA ILE A 191 8.24 -5.57 8.12
C ILE A 191 8.48 -6.76 9.07
N ARG A 192 7.44 -7.26 9.73
CA ARG A 192 7.50 -8.43 10.63
C ARG A 192 6.92 -9.69 10.01
N SER A 193 6.54 -9.68 8.74
CA SER A 193 6.12 -10.89 8.03
C SER A 193 7.24 -11.94 8.01
N LEU A 194 6.87 -13.20 7.85
CA LEU A 194 7.85 -14.27 7.69
C LEU A 194 8.75 -14.00 6.48
N LEU A 195 8.15 -13.54 5.38
CA LEU A 195 8.89 -13.17 4.16
C LEU A 195 9.94 -12.09 4.44
N ALA A 196 9.58 -11.00 5.13
CA ALA A 196 10.51 -9.94 5.49
C ALA A 196 11.64 -10.43 6.42
N ARG A 197 11.34 -11.37 7.32
CA ARG A 197 12.34 -11.94 8.26
C ARG A 197 13.32 -12.86 7.56
N VAL A 198 12.84 -13.71 6.66
CA VAL A 198 13.68 -14.66 5.91
C VAL A 198 14.50 -13.95 4.85
N SER A 199 13.90 -13.02 4.09
CA SER A 199 14.60 -12.29 3.03
C SER A 199 15.58 -11.23 3.57
N GLY A 200 15.39 -10.75 4.80
CA GLY A 200 16.26 -9.74 5.42
C GLY A 200 16.44 -8.50 4.53
N ARG A 201 17.68 -8.20 4.14
CA ARG A 201 17.99 -7.06 3.24
C ARG A 201 17.49 -7.23 1.80
N ARG A 202 17.14 -8.46 1.41
CA ARG A 202 16.58 -8.76 0.07
C ARG A 202 15.06 -8.75 0.04
N TRP A 203 14.41 -8.30 1.12
CA TRP A 203 12.96 -8.21 1.15
C TRP A 203 12.46 -7.26 0.06
N VAL A 204 11.55 -7.76 -0.78
CA VAL A 204 11.06 -7.08 -1.98
C VAL A 204 10.42 -5.71 -1.70
N SER A 205 9.82 -5.53 -0.51
CA SER A 205 9.25 -4.24 -0.11
C SER A 205 10.26 -3.32 0.60
N LEU A 206 11.54 -3.69 0.64
CA LEU A 206 12.61 -2.81 1.13
C LEU A 206 13.09 -1.95 -0.05
N LYS A 207 12.35 -0.87 -0.34
CA LYS A 207 12.49 -0.04 -1.54
C LYS A 207 12.82 1.43 -1.17
N PRO A 208 14.04 1.77 -0.75
CA PRO A 208 14.43 3.18 -0.62
C PRO A 208 14.62 3.79 -2.02
N PRO A 209 14.30 5.06 -2.26
CA PRO A 209 13.70 6.01 -1.31
C PRO A 209 12.16 5.97 -1.27
N GLU A 210 11.48 5.15 -2.08
CA GLU A 210 10.01 5.11 -2.19
C GLU A 210 9.32 4.84 -0.84
N HIS A 211 9.71 3.75 -0.17
CA HIS A 211 9.15 3.36 1.10
C HIS A 211 9.86 4.07 2.24
N VAL A 212 9.24 5.10 2.77
CA VAL A 212 9.77 5.90 3.88
C VAL A 212 9.41 5.35 5.25
N ARG A 213 8.32 4.54 5.31
CA ARG A 213 7.83 3.88 6.52
C ARG A 213 7.66 2.38 6.30
N TYR A 214 8.00 1.59 7.31
CA TYR A 214 7.91 0.13 7.27
C TYR A 214 7.06 -0.34 8.43
N TYR A 215 5.82 -0.63 8.15
CA TYR A 215 4.81 -0.93 9.16
C TYR A 215 4.87 -2.37 9.65
N SER A 216 4.35 -2.58 10.84
CA SER A 216 3.98 -3.87 11.42
C SER A 216 2.52 -3.81 11.88
N PRO A 217 1.85 -4.92 12.18
CA PRO A 217 0.49 -4.89 12.72
C PRO A 217 0.35 -3.97 13.94
N ARG A 218 1.38 -3.92 14.79
CA ARG A 218 1.40 -3.03 15.97
C ARG A 218 1.51 -1.56 15.59
N SER A 219 2.41 -1.20 14.67
CA SER A 219 2.61 0.19 14.29
C SER A 219 1.48 0.75 13.43
N VAL A 220 0.88 -0.06 12.54
CA VAL A 220 -0.33 0.35 11.78
C VAL A 220 -1.49 0.63 12.75
N ARG A 221 -1.76 -0.28 13.68
CA ARG A 221 -2.81 -0.05 14.68
C ARG A 221 -2.55 1.21 15.50
N ARG A 222 -1.29 1.47 15.83
CA ARG A 222 -0.91 2.65 16.61
C ARG A 222 -1.08 3.95 15.83
N VAL A 223 -0.65 4.01 14.58
CA VAL A 223 -0.78 5.22 13.75
C VAL A 223 -2.25 5.52 13.45
N LEU A 224 -3.05 4.49 13.12
CA LEU A 224 -4.48 4.65 12.88
C LEU A 224 -5.21 5.17 14.13
N ARG A 225 -4.94 4.59 15.30
CA ARG A 225 -5.52 5.07 16.56
C ARG A 225 -5.10 6.51 16.90
N ALA A 226 -3.82 6.85 16.70
CA ALA A 226 -3.33 8.21 16.92
C ALA A 226 -3.96 9.23 15.96
N ALA A 227 -4.43 8.80 14.79
CA ALA A 227 -5.15 9.60 13.81
C ALA A 227 -6.68 9.59 14.02
N GLY A 228 -7.17 8.97 15.11
CA GLY A 228 -8.60 8.92 15.45
C GLY A 228 -9.39 7.86 14.69
N PHE A 229 -8.78 6.70 14.42
CA PHE A 229 -9.46 5.54 13.85
C PHE A 229 -9.48 4.37 14.82
N ASP A 230 -10.62 3.67 14.89
CA ASP A 230 -10.77 2.36 15.50
C ASP A 230 -10.48 1.27 14.47
N VAL A 231 -9.52 0.41 14.75
CA VAL A 231 -9.22 -0.76 13.92
C VAL A 231 -10.25 -1.84 14.20
N LEU A 232 -11.09 -2.13 13.21
CA LEU A 232 -12.15 -3.13 13.30
C LEU A 232 -11.59 -4.54 13.16
N THR A 233 -10.78 -4.74 12.11
CA THR A 233 -10.16 -6.04 11.83
C THR A 233 -8.89 -5.88 11.04
N MET A 234 -8.03 -6.89 11.13
CA MET A 234 -6.73 -6.93 10.44
C MET A 234 -6.45 -8.37 10.02
N ARG A 235 -6.00 -8.56 8.79
CA ARG A 235 -5.67 -9.88 8.25
C ARG A 235 -4.39 -9.83 7.41
N ALA A 236 -3.78 -10.97 7.17
CA ALA A 236 -2.74 -11.07 6.15
C ALA A 236 -3.35 -10.78 4.77
N ALA A 237 -2.72 -9.89 4.02
CA ALA A 237 -3.17 -9.58 2.66
C ALA A 237 -3.01 -10.80 1.76
N ARG A 238 -4.07 -11.11 1.03
CA ARG A 238 -4.11 -12.22 0.07
C ARG A 238 -3.93 -11.67 -1.34
N GLN A 239 -3.06 -12.32 -2.09
CA GLN A 239 -2.84 -12.02 -3.50
C GLN A 239 -3.00 -13.30 -4.30
N TYR A 240 -3.79 -13.22 -5.36
CA TYR A 240 -3.90 -14.30 -6.34
C TYR A 240 -2.81 -14.12 -7.39
N VAL A 241 -2.06 -15.17 -7.63
CA VAL A 241 -0.94 -15.18 -8.58
C VAL A 241 -0.85 -16.52 -9.28
N THR A 242 -0.19 -16.58 -10.43
CA THR A 242 0.10 -17.86 -11.08
C THR A 242 1.23 -18.61 -10.37
N VAL A 243 1.26 -19.92 -10.52
CA VAL A 243 2.40 -20.74 -10.06
C VAL A 243 3.70 -20.28 -10.73
N ALA A 244 3.65 -19.92 -12.01
CA ALA A 244 4.79 -19.36 -12.74
C ALA A 244 5.36 -18.11 -12.02
N PHE A 245 4.50 -17.19 -11.62
CA PHE A 245 4.91 -15.99 -10.88
C PHE A 245 5.63 -16.34 -9.57
N VAL A 246 5.07 -17.26 -8.77
CA VAL A 246 5.68 -17.69 -7.51
C VAL A 246 7.06 -18.29 -7.76
N LEU A 247 7.17 -19.17 -8.74
CA LEU A 247 8.43 -19.85 -9.06
C LEU A 247 9.49 -18.91 -9.63
N THR A 248 9.11 -17.92 -10.42
CA THR A 248 10.02 -16.86 -10.89
C THR A 248 10.59 -16.05 -9.71
N ARG A 249 9.77 -15.73 -8.71
CA ARG A 249 10.24 -15.05 -7.49
C ARG A 249 11.15 -15.96 -6.65
N LEU A 250 10.82 -17.24 -6.55
CA LEU A 250 11.64 -18.23 -5.87
C LEU A 250 13.01 -18.42 -6.56
N GLU A 251 13.03 -18.44 -7.90
CA GLU A 251 14.26 -18.55 -8.69
C GLU A 251 15.23 -17.38 -8.42
N ARG A 252 14.71 -16.16 -8.19
CA ARG A 252 15.54 -15.00 -7.78
C ARG A 252 16.18 -15.17 -6.39
N LEU A 253 15.52 -15.91 -5.48
CA LEU A 253 16.03 -16.16 -4.12
C LEU A 253 16.98 -17.36 -4.07
N VAL A 254 16.64 -18.42 -4.79
CA VAL A 254 17.37 -19.69 -4.85
C VAL A 254 17.48 -20.17 -6.32
N PRO A 255 18.47 -19.66 -7.09
CA PRO A 255 18.47 -19.81 -8.55
C PRO A 255 18.38 -21.24 -9.06
N ARG A 256 19.25 -22.15 -8.58
CA ARG A 256 19.30 -23.54 -9.06
C ARG A 256 18.02 -24.33 -8.76
N PRO A 257 17.55 -24.44 -7.50
CA PRO A 257 16.29 -25.12 -7.19
C PRO A 257 15.08 -24.44 -7.83
N GLY A 258 15.02 -23.11 -7.87
CA GLY A 258 13.93 -22.35 -8.46
C GLY A 258 13.79 -22.63 -9.94
N HIS A 259 14.89 -22.67 -10.70
CA HIS A 259 14.91 -23.02 -12.12
C HIS A 259 14.37 -24.43 -12.38
N VAL A 260 14.81 -25.41 -11.61
CA VAL A 260 14.34 -26.80 -11.72
C VAL A 260 12.83 -26.88 -11.47
N LEU A 261 12.36 -26.29 -10.37
CA LEU A 261 10.92 -26.28 -10.03
C LEU A 261 10.07 -25.61 -11.13
N ARG A 262 10.55 -24.51 -11.71
CA ARG A 262 9.86 -23.84 -12.80
C ARG A 262 9.73 -24.73 -14.04
N ARG A 263 10.80 -25.44 -14.42
CA ARG A 263 10.76 -26.38 -15.54
C ARG A 263 9.83 -27.56 -15.27
N VAL A 264 9.84 -28.11 -14.07
CA VAL A 264 8.92 -29.20 -13.66
C VAL A 264 7.47 -28.70 -13.71
N ALA A 265 7.18 -27.50 -13.19
CA ALA A 265 5.84 -26.94 -13.23
C ALA A 265 5.36 -26.71 -14.67
N ALA A 266 6.25 -26.25 -15.58
CA ALA A 266 5.93 -26.10 -16.99
C ALA A 266 5.65 -27.46 -17.66
N ALA A 267 6.47 -28.45 -17.41
CA ALA A 267 6.27 -29.81 -17.95
C ALA A 267 4.96 -30.45 -17.47
N LEU A 268 4.56 -30.18 -16.22
CA LEU A 268 3.29 -30.64 -15.63
C LEU A 268 2.08 -29.74 -15.96
N ARG A 269 2.26 -28.71 -16.80
CA ARG A 269 1.22 -27.72 -17.15
C ARG A 269 0.57 -27.04 -15.95
N LEU A 270 1.36 -26.81 -14.89
CA LEU A 270 0.92 -26.15 -13.66
C LEU A 270 1.20 -24.64 -13.65
N SER A 271 1.96 -24.13 -14.62
CA SER A 271 2.44 -22.74 -14.68
C SER A 271 1.31 -21.70 -14.55
N ASP A 272 0.20 -21.92 -15.22
CA ASP A 272 -0.93 -20.98 -15.27
C ASP A 272 -1.96 -21.20 -14.15
N ARG A 273 -1.74 -22.24 -13.32
CA ARG A 273 -2.63 -22.44 -12.16
C ARG A 273 -2.54 -21.28 -11.20
N VAL A 274 -3.70 -20.76 -10.82
CA VAL A 274 -3.83 -19.66 -9.86
C VAL A 274 -3.78 -20.21 -8.45
N VAL A 275 -2.91 -19.65 -7.65
CA VAL A 275 -2.80 -19.92 -6.22
C VAL A 275 -2.96 -18.61 -5.46
N PHE A 276 -3.40 -18.67 -4.22
CA PHE A 276 -3.33 -17.50 -3.36
C PHE A 276 -2.07 -17.56 -2.49
N VAL A 277 -1.40 -16.43 -2.37
CA VAL A 277 -0.24 -16.27 -1.49
C VAL A 277 -0.45 -15.10 -0.54
N THR A 278 0.21 -15.14 0.60
CA THR A 278 0.37 -13.96 1.44
C THR A 278 1.71 -13.33 1.08
N ASN A 279 1.66 -12.18 0.41
CA ASN A 279 2.87 -11.46 -0.04
C ASN A 279 3.63 -10.76 1.10
N GLY A 280 3.24 -11.02 2.35
CA GLY A 280 3.83 -10.38 3.52
C GLY A 280 3.26 -9.00 3.84
N SER A 281 2.17 -8.58 3.18
CA SER A 281 1.42 -7.35 3.51
C SER A 281 0.26 -7.66 4.47
N ILE A 282 -0.33 -6.60 5.01
CA ILE A 282 -1.52 -6.66 5.89
C ILE A 282 -2.62 -5.79 5.32
N ASP A 283 -3.83 -6.33 5.29
CA ASP A 283 -5.07 -5.58 5.08
C ASP A 283 -5.63 -5.17 6.45
N VAL A 284 -6.03 -3.91 6.58
CA VAL A 284 -6.59 -3.33 7.81
C VAL A 284 -7.89 -2.61 7.46
N LEU A 285 -8.96 -2.97 8.12
CA LEU A 285 -10.23 -2.27 8.06
C LEU A 285 -10.43 -1.48 9.35
N SER A 286 -10.74 -0.20 9.22
CA SER A 286 -10.93 0.73 10.33
C SER A 286 -12.07 1.70 10.05
N ARG A 287 -12.52 2.39 11.08
CA ARG A 287 -13.52 3.47 11.00
C ARG A 287 -13.09 4.66 11.85
N PRO A 288 -13.58 5.87 11.57
CA PRO A 288 -13.43 6.97 12.51
C PRO A 288 -13.89 6.59 13.91
N SER A 289 -13.10 6.92 14.94
CA SER A 289 -13.50 6.72 16.34
C SER A 289 -14.70 7.58 16.68
N MET A 290 -15.68 7.02 17.35
CA MET A 290 -16.88 7.74 17.79
C MET A 290 -16.60 8.66 18.98
N SER A 291 -15.51 8.38 19.74
CA SER A 291 -15.04 9.25 20.80
C SER A 291 -14.08 10.29 20.23
N ILE A 292 -14.47 11.54 20.26
CA ILE A 292 -13.56 12.66 20.02
C ILE A 292 -12.69 12.76 21.26
N PRO A 293 -11.35 12.78 21.16
CA PRO A 293 -10.51 13.11 22.29
C PRO A 293 -10.67 14.56 22.68
#